data_9ce77b78cc77aa3c8bdbe89c0d83a838
#
_entry.id   9ce77b78cc77aa3c8bdbe89c0d83a838
#
_cell.length_a   1.000
_cell.length_b   1.000
_cell.length_c   1.000
_cell.angle_alpha   90.00
_cell.angle_beta   90.00
_cell.angle_gamma   90.00
#
_symmetry.space_group_name_H-M   'P 1'
#
loop_
_entity.id
_entity.type
_entity.pdbx_description
1 polymer ?
#
loop_
_entity_poly.entity_id
_entity_poly.type
_entity_poly.pdbx_seq_one_letter_code
_entity_poly.pdbx_strand_id
1 'polypeptide(L)'
;MKTSRLDLVVAGTERAVLMVESEADQLPEEVMLGAVMFGHEQMQVAIRAINELVVEAGIQPWDWQPPAGDEVLTDAVRTAAEAALVEAYQIPEKLNRQQRVHEIQEHLVARLTTQEPDRWSASAVGNAFSTLEKKVVRGQVLAGQSRIDGRDTRTVRPITIRVGVLPRTHGSALFTRGETQALVVTTLGTDKDAQIIDAIEGEYRQPFLFHYNFPPYSVGETGQVGSPKRREVGHGRLAKRGVQAVMPTPEQFPYTVRVVSEITESNGSSSMASVCGASLSLMDAGVPIKAPVAGIAMGLIKDADRFAVLTDIIGDEDHLGDMDFKVAGTTTGVTALQMDIKIDGITREIMEQALAQAREGRLHILGKMAEIITQSRQELSEHAPRFTTLRINPEKIRDVIGKGGVTIRAITEETGTTIDIADDGTIKIASVNKEAGDEARRRIEQITADVEVGQIYEGKVVRIMDFGAFVTILPGRDGMVHISQICEERVQNVSDKLAVGDFVKVKVLEIDKQGRVRLSMKGLS
;
A
#
# COMPACT_ATOMS: atom_id res chain seq x y z
N MET A 1 -13.34 -16.98 11.01
CA MET A 1 -12.31 -16.25 10.27
C MET A 1 -12.07 -14.82 10.77
N LYS A 2 -13.09 -14.04 11.16
CA LYS A 2 -12.90 -12.64 11.62
C LYS A 2 -11.94 -12.43 12.81
N THR A 3 -11.60 -13.46 13.55
CA THR A 3 -10.69 -13.43 14.72
C THR A 3 -9.34 -14.10 14.46
N SER A 4 -9.10 -14.63 13.26
CA SER A 4 -7.84 -15.27 12.91
C SER A 4 -6.75 -14.21 12.71
N ARG A 5 -5.56 -14.48 13.24
CA ARG A 5 -4.34 -13.70 13.02
C ARG A 5 -3.56 -14.15 11.78
N LEU A 6 -4.06 -15.15 11.07
CA LEU A 6 -3.46 -15.72 9.88
C LEU A 6 -4.53 -15.98 8.83
N ASP A 7 -4.33 -15.46 7.64
CA ASP A 7 -4.97 -15.89 6.40
C ASP A 7 -3.93 -16.60 5.54
N LEU A 8 -4.18 -17.86 5.18
CA LEU A 8 -3.18 -18.74 4.59
C LEU A 8 -3.79 -19.59 3.48
N VAL A 9 -3.18 -19.54 2.32
CA VAL A 9 -3.43 -20.43 1.20
C VAL A 9 -2.21 -21.32 0.99
N VAL A 10 -2.42 -22.64 0.95
CA VAL A 10 -1.38 -23.63 0.67
C VAL A 10 -1.83 -24.48 -0.50
N ALA A 11 -0.96 -24.62 -1.50
CA ALA A 11 -1.14 -25.58 -2.58
C ALA A 11 0.02 -26.58 -2.61
N GLY A 12 -0.25 -27.82 -3.00
CA GLY A 12 0.77 -28.86 -2.98
C GLY A 12 0.33 -30.13 -3.69
N THR A 13 1.24 -31.07 -3.67
CA THR A 13 1.04 -32.46 -4.11
C THR A 13 0.93 -33.40 -2.92
N GLU A 14 0.78 -34.69 -3.18
CA GLU A 14 0.85 -35.72 -2.14
C GLU A 14 2.16 -35.64 -1.33
N ARG A 15 3.26 -35.27 -2.01
CA ARG A 15 4.61 -35.36 -1.43
C ARG A 15 5.11 -34.06 -0.82
N ALA A 16 4.62 -32.89 -1.31
CA ALA A 16 5.25 -31.63 -0.95
C ALA A 16 4.36 -30.40 -1.19
N VAL A 17 4.70 -29.31 -0.50
CA VAL A 17 4.17 -27.97 -0.72
C VAL A 17 4.77 -27.37 -1.97
N LEU A 18 3.95 -26.74 -2.81
CA LEU A 18 4.34 -26.07 -4.06
C LEU A 18 4.16 -24.55 -3.99
N MET A 19 3.13 -24.08 -3.30
CA MET A 19 2.82 -22.65 -3.23
C MET A 19 2.25 -22.31 -1.86
N VAL A 20 2.66 -21.17 -1.35
CA VAL A 20 2.10 -20.58 -0.14
C VAL A 20 1.87 -19.09 -0.36
N GLU A 21 0.71 -18.60 0.07
CA GLU A 21 0.44 -17.17 0.23
C GLU A 21 -0.18 -16.89 1.59
N SER A 22 0.28 -15.86 2.28
CA SER A 22 -0.29 -15.51 3.58
C SER A 22 -0.32 -14.02 3.86
N GLU A 23 -1.28 -13.65 4.72
CA GLU A 23 -1.32 -12.42 5.50
C GLU A 23 -1.34 -12.80 6.98
N ALA A 24 -0.42 -12.24 7.78
CA ALA A 24 -0.24 -12.62 9.17
C ALA A 24 -0.08 -11.38 10.08
N ASP A 25 -0.63 -11.44 11.28
CA ASP A 25 -0.44 -10.41 12.29
C ASP A 25 0.79 -10.71 13.14
N GLN A 26 1.96 -10.49 12.55
CA GLN A 26 3.27 -10.59 13.21
C GLN A 26 3.48 -11.94 13.91
N LEU A 27 3.22 -13.04 13.20
CA LEU A 27 3.38 -14.39 13.74
C LEU A 27 4.85 -14.86 13.67
N PRO A 28 5.34 -15.57 14.69
CA PRO A 28 6.68 -16.18 14.68
C PRO A 28 6.84 -17.16 13.51
N GLU A 29 8.06 -17.31 13.02
CA GLU A 29 8.41 -18.21 11.92
C GLU A 29 8.00 -19.66 12.17
N GLU A 30 8.13 -20.13 13.41
CA GLU A 30 7.72 -21.49 13.82
C GLU A 30 6.20 -21.70 13.66
N VAL A 31 5.39 -20.69 13.99
CA VAL A 31 3.95 -20.73 13.82
C VAL A 31 3.58 -20.73 12.34
N MET A 32 4.27 -19.94 11.52
CA MET A 32 4.09 -19.92 10.07
C MET A 32 4.43 -21.27 9.44
N LEU A 33 5.57 -21.85 9.80
CA LEU A 33 5.97 -23.19 9.36
C LEU A 33 4.94 -24.25 9.75
N GLY A 34 4.52 -24.23 11.02
CA GLY A 34 3.50 -25.15 11.53
C GLY A 34 2.18 -25.06 10.79
N ALA A 35 1.74 -23.84 10.47
CA ALA A 35 0.50 -23.59 9.72
C ALA A 35 0.58 -24.10 8.27
N VAL A 36 1.70 -23.88 7.58
CA VAL A 36 1.92 -24.40 6.22
C VAL A 36 1.91 -25.93 6.22
N MET A 37 2.61 -26.57 7.17
CA MET A 37 2.64 -28.03 7.29
C MET A 37 1.27 -28.59 7.62
N PHE A 38 0.51 -27.94 8.51
CA PHE A 38 -0.88 -28.33 8.80
C PHE A 38 -1.76 -28.23 7.55
N GLY A 39 -1.65 -27.13 6.78
CA GLY A 39 -2.38 -26.97 5.51
C GLY A 39 -2.07 -28.09 4.52
N HIS A 40 -0.78 -28.46 4.38
CA HIS A 40 -0.36 -29.58 3.54
C HIS A 40 -0.93 -30.93 4.02
N GLU A 41 -0.93 -31.19 5.32
CA GLU A 41 -1.52 -32.39 5.91
C GLU A 41 -3.03 -32.48 5.64
N GLN A 42 -3.75 -31.37 5.82
CA GLN A 42 -5.21 -31.34 5.59
C GLN A 42 -5.59 -31.55 4.13
N MET A 43 -4.81 -31.04 3.17
CA MET A 43 -5.09 -31.24 1.74
C MET A 43 -4.95 -32.71 1.30
N GLN A 44 -4.23 -33.56 2.05
CA GLN A 44 -4.11 -34.98 1.74
C GLN A 44 -5.46 -35.70 1.71
N VAL A 45 -6.45 -35.20 2.46
CA VAL A 45 -7.81 -35.75 2.42
C VAL A 45 -8.44 -35.56 1.01
N ALA A 46 -8.29 -34.36 0.46
CA ALA A 46 -8.79 -34.06 -0.90
C ALA A 46 -8.03 -34.83 -1.98
N ILE A 47 -6.71 -34.96 -1.85
CA ILE A 47 -5.88 -35.73 -2.80
C ILE A 47 -6.28 -37.19 -2.80
N ARG A 48 -6.48 -37.82 -1.64
CA ARG A 48 -6.96 -39.20 -1.54
C ARG A 48 -8.33 -39.38 -2.21
N ALA A 49 -9.28 -38.48 -1.92
CA ALA A 49 -10.60 -38.53 -2.55
C ALA A 49 -10.55 -38.39 -4.08
N ILE A 50 -9.65 -37.53 -4.61
CA ILE A 50 -9.42 -37.42 -6.05
C ILE A 50 -8.87 -38.73 -6.61
N ASN A 51 -7.87 -39.34 -5.96
CA ASN A 51 -7.27 -40.60 -6.39
C ASN A 51 -8.29 -41.76 -6.35
N GLU A 52 -9.14 -41.83 -5.35
CA GLU A 52 -10.24 -42.80 -5.25
C GLU A 52 -11.23 -42.61 -6.38
N LEU A 53 -11.61 -41.37 -6.70
CA LEU A 53 -12.50 -41.07 -7.81
C LEU A 53 -11.89 -41.47 -9.17
N VAL A 54 -10.59 -41.24 -9.38
CA VAL A 54 -9.87 -41.63 -10.61
C VAL A 54 -9.93 -43.14 -10.79
N VAL A 55 -9.72 -43.92 -9.70
CA VAL A 55 -9.81 -45.39 -9.74
C VAL A 55 -11.24 -45.84 -10.02
N GLU A 56 -12.24 -45.29 -9.33
CA GLU A 56 -13.65 -45.62 -9.51
C GLU A 56 -14.15 -45.28 -10.94
N ALA A 57 -13.73 -44.13 -11.48
CA ALA A 57 -14.07 -43.74 -12.84
C ALA A 57 -13.35 -44.53 -13.92
N GLY A 58 -12.36 -45.35 -13.58
CA GLY A 58 -11.59 -46.17 -14.53
C GLY A 58 -10.81 -45.38 -15.57
N ILE A 59 -10.39 -44.15 -15.22
CA ILE A 59 -9.65 -43.24 -16.10
C ILE A 59 -8.27 -43.81 -16.39
N GLN A 60 -7.96 -43.95 -17.70
CA GLN A 60 -6.60 -44.27 -18.14
C GLN A 60 -5.84 -42.97 -18.43
N PRO A 61 -4.64 -42.78 -17.86
CA PRO A 61 -3.77 -41.65 -18.20
C PRO A 61 -3.42 -41.66 -19.70
N TRP A 62 -3.15 -40.46 -20.23
CA TRP A 62 -2.60 -40.38 -21.58
C TRP A 62 -1.23 -41.07 -21.64
N ASP A 63 -0.99 -41.81 -22.72
CA ASP A 63 0.32 -42.37 -23.03
C ASP A 63 1.25 -41.29 -23.62
N TRP A 64 1.53 -40.27 -22.81
CA TRP A 64 2.43 -39.17 -23.14
C TRP A 64 3.80 -39.44 -22.54
N GLN A 65 4.81 -39.38 -23.40
CA GLN A 65 6.22 -39.41 -22.97
C GLN A 65 6.89 -38.09 -23.34
N PRO A 66 7.74 -37.54 -22.48
CA PRO A 66 8.52 -36.37 -22.84
C PRO A 66 9.43 -36.71 -24.03
N PRO A 67 9.67 -35.75 -24.95
CA PRO A 67 10.62 -35.96 -26.05
C PRO A 67 11.99 -36.37 -25.48
N ALA A 68 12.61 -37.39 -26.12
CA ALA A 68 13.95 -37.80 -25.74
C ALA A 68 14.93 -36.64 -25.95
N GLY A 69 15.79 -36.41 -24.98
CA GLY A 69 16.84 -35.40 -25.08
C GLY A 69 17.87 -35.79 -26.16
N ASP A 70 18.34 -34.81 -26.92
CA ASP A 70 19.47 -35.00 -27.87
C ASP A 70 20.79 -34.90 -27.10
N GLU A 71 21.31 -36.06 -26.69
CA GLU A 71 22.59 -36.14 -25.96
C GLU A 71 23.76 -35.60 -26.80
N VAL A 72 23.74 -35.78 -28.13
CA VAL A 72 24.79 -35.30 -29.04
C VAL A 72 24.80 -33.78 -29.09
N LEU A 73 23.59 -33.15 -29.15
CA LEU A 73 23.47 -31.71 -29.09
C LEU A 73 23.94 -31.20 -27.72
N THR A 74 23.54 -31.85 -26.64
CA THR A 74 23.92 -31.47 -25.27
C THR A 74 25.44 -31.48 -25.09
N ASP A 75 26.12 -32.51 -25.58
CA ASP A 75 27.58 -32.61 -25.53
C ASP A 75 28.29 -31.60 -26.43
N ALA A 76 27.75 -31.34 -27.64
CA ALA A 76 28.27 -30.33 -28.54
C ALA A 76 28.18 -28.91 -27.92
N VAL A 77 27.04 -28.57 -27.35
CA VAL A 77 26.81 -27.28 -26.66
C VAL A 77 27.71 -27.16 -25.44
N ARG A 78 27.83 -28.21 -24.62
CA ARG A 78 28.68 -28.24 -23.44
C ARG A 78 30.15 -28.00 -23.81
N THR A 79 30.68 -28.77 -24.75
CA THR A 79 32.08 -28.67 -25.20
C THR A 79 32.39 -27.28 -25.77
N ALA A 80 31.42 -26.66 -26.43
CA ALA A 80 31.61 -25.38 -27.10
C ALA A 80 31.46 -24.15 -26.20
N ALA A 81 30.65 -24.20 -25.12
CA ALA A 81 30.25 -23.00 -24.40
C ALA A 81 30.50 -23.05 -22.88
N GLU A 82 30.74 -24.22 -22.25
CA GLU A 82 30.82 -24.35 -20.79
C GLU A 82 31.90 -23.44 -20.18
N ALA A 83 33.13 -23.45 -20.72
CA ALA A 83 34.22 -22.63 -20.20
C ALA A 83 33.91 -21.12 -20.29
N ALA A 84 33.39 -20.68 -21.45
CA ALA A 84 33.01 -19.28 -21.64
C ALA A 84 31.85 -18.84 -20.75
N LEU A 85 30.87 -19.74 -20.47
CA LEU A 85 29.79 -19.48 -19.52
C LEU A 85 30.30 -19.35 -18.08
N VAL A 86 31.23 -20.24 -17.67
CA VAL A 86 31.87 -20.15 -16.35
C VAL A 86 32.56 -18.80 -16.17
N GLU A 87 33.29 -18.32 -17.18
CA GLU A 87 33.93 -17.00 -17.16
C GLU A 87 32.89 -15.85 -17.14
N ALA A 88 31.82 -15.94 -17.95
CA ALA A 88 30.76 -14.93 -18.00
C ALA A 88 30.05 -14.75 -16.65
N TYR A 89 29.83 -15.85 -15.92
CA TYR A 89 29.22 -15.83 -14.60
C TYR A 89 30.17 -15.42 -13.45
N GLN A 90 31.43 -15.05 -13.77
CA GLN A 90 32.30 -14.31 -12.86
C GLN A 90 32.16 -12.79 -12.97
N ILE A 91 31.35 -12.28 -13.91
CA ILE A 91 31.07 -10.85 -14.10
C ILE A 91 29.96 -10.44 -13.10
N PRO A 92 30.26 -9.64 -12.07
CA PRO A 92 29.25 -9.30 -11.05
C PRO A 92 28.15 -8.37 -11.57
N GLU A 93 28.49 -7.49 -12.51
CA GLU A 93 27.60 -6.46 -13.03
C GLU A 93 26.60 -7.05 -14.03
N LYS A 94 25.31 -6.82 -13.77
CA LYS A 94 24.19 -7.46 -14.49
C LYS A 94 24.26 -7.26 -16.00
N LEU A 95 24.34 -6.01 -16.46
CA LEU A 95 24.23 -5.71 -17.90
C LEU A 95 25.41 -6.28 -18.69
N ASN A 96 26.64 -6.16 -18.17
CA ASN A 96 27.83 -6.69 -18.80
C ASN A 96 27.80 -8.24 -18.84
N ARG A 97 27.34 -8.87 -17.79
CA ARG A 97 27.15 -10.33 -17.73
C ARG A 97 26.11 -10.78 -18.75
N GLN A 98 24.94 -10.16 -18.79
CA GLN A 98 23.88 -10.51 -19.73
C GLN A 98 24.32 -10.33 -21.19
N GLN A 99 25.01 -9.24 -21.49
CA GLN A 99 25.60 -9.03 -22.82
C GLN A 99 26.58 -10.15 -23.19
N ARG A 100 27.46 -10.51 -22.26
CA ARG A 100 28.45 -11.57 -22.49
C ARG A 100 27.81 -12.93 -22.71
N VAL A 101 26.81 -13.29 -21.92
CA VAL A 101 26.05 -14.54 -22.08
C VAL A 101 25.33 -14.56 -23.44
N HIS A 102 24.72 -13.44 -23.82
CA HIS A 102 24.06 -13.31 -25.13
C HIS A 102 25.03 -13.49 -26.30
N GLU A 103 26.19 -12.84 -26.27
CA GLU A 103 27.24 -13.01 -27.29
C GLU A 103 27.68 -14.46 -27.43
N ILE A 104 27.85 -15.17 -26.29
CA ILE A 104 28.23 -16.59 -26.30
C ILE A 104 27.12 -17.42 -26.97
N GLN A 105 25.87 -17.15 -26.63
CA GLN A 105 24.70 -17.84 -27.19
C GLN A 105 24.60 -17.61 -28.71
N GLU A 106 24.68 -16.38 -29.17
CA GLU A 106 24.64 -16.05 -30.61
C GLU A 106 25.74 -16.73 -31.41
N HIS A 107 26.98 -16.67 -30.92
CA HIS A 107 28.10 -17.34 -31.56
C HIS A 107 27.94 -18.86 -31.60
N LEU A 108 27.40 -19.46 -30.51
CA LEU A 108 27.15 -20.89 -30.47
C LEU A 108 26.07 -21.30 -31.46
N VAL A 109 24.94 -20.58 -31.49
CA VAL A 109 23.84 -20.83 -32.43
C VAL A 109 24.32 -20.72 -33.86
N ALA A 110 24.99 -19.61 -34.21
CA ALA A 110 25.52 -19.41 -35.55
C ALA A 110 26.48 -20.53 -35.97
N ARG A 111 27.41 -20.95 -35.07
CA ARG A 111 28.38 -22.00 -35.34
C ARG A 111 27.69 -23.36 -35.58
N LEU A 112 26.82 -23.81 -34.70
CA LEU A 112 26.21 -25.14 -34.79
C LEU A 112 25.18 -25.25 -35.90
N THR A 113 24.43 -24.19 -36.20
CA THR A 113 23.49 -24.19 -37.33
C THR A 113 24.15 -24.04 -38.69
N THR A 114 25.38 -23.46 -38.76
CA THR A 114 26.17 -23.36 -40.01
C THR A 114 26.93 -24.63 -40.28
N GLN A 115 27.48 -25.27 -39.25
CA GLN A 115 28.28 -26.52 -39.41
C GLN A 115 27.40 -27.73 -39.75
N GLU A 116 26.17 -27.77 -39.22
CA GLU A 116 25.20 -28.86 -39.43
C GLU A 116 23.79 -28.28 -39.73
N PRO A 117 23.58 -27.70 -40.94
CA PRO A 117 22.38 -26.88 -41.24
C PRO A 117 21.05 -27.59 -41.08
N ASP A 118 21.02 -28.90 -41.33
CA ASP A 118 19.78 -29.72 -41.32
C ASP A 118 19.64 -30.54 -40.02
N ARG A 119 20.58 -30.45 -39.10
CA ARG A 119 20.57 -31.31 -37.91
C ARG A 119 19.91 -30.67 -36.72
N TRP A 120 20.22 -29.41 -36.42
CA TRP A 120 19.73 -28.72 -35.25
C TRP A 120 19.14 -27.35 -35.60
N SER A 121 17.95 -27.06 -35.10
CA SER A 121 17.34 -25.74 -35.20
C SER A 121 18.00 -24.76 -34.22
N ALA A 122 17.94 -23.46 -34.51
CA ALA A 122 18.39 -22.41 -33.60
C ALA A 122 17.71 -22.49 -32.23
N SER A 123 16.41 -22.85 -32.23
CA SER A 123 15.64 -23.04 -30.98
C SER A 123 16.15 -24.23 -30.16
N ALA A 124 16.50 -25.36 -30.80
CA ALA A 124 17.03 -26.53 -30.10
C ALA A 124 18.39 -26.21 -29.45
N VAL A 125 19.29 -25.52 -30.18
CA VAL A 125 20.57 -25.07 -29.66
C VAL A 125 20.39 -24.08 -28.51
N GLY A 126 19.45 -23.11 -28.63
CA GLY A 126 19.13 -22.16 -27.57
C GLY A 126 18.62 -22.82 -26.30
N ASN A 127 17.74 -23.83 -26.43
CA ASN A 127 17.23 -24.59 -25.29
C ASN A 127 18.32 -25.41 -24.58
N ALA A 128 19.20 -26.06 -25.36
CA ALA A 128 20.35 -26.79 -24.82
C ALA A 128 21.36 -25.86 -24.11
N PHE A 129 21.55 -24.64 -24.65
CA PHE A 129 22.38 -23.61 -24.03
C PHE A 129 21.79 -23.17 -22.69
N SER A 130 20.48 -22.87 -22.61
CA SER A 130 19.82 -22.49 -21.35
C SER A 130 19.88 -23.61 -20.30
N THR A 131 19.83 -24.87 -20.75
CA THR A 131 20.03 -26.02 -19.85
C THR A 131 21.46 -26.09 -19.31
N LEU A 132 22.48 -25.82 -20.14
CA LEU A 132 23.88 -25.74 -19.73
C LEU A 132 24.10 -24.57 -18.77
N GLU A 133 23.57 -23.40 -19.08
CA GLU A 133 23.62 -22.20 -18.24
C GLU A 133 23.11 -22.48 -16.83
N LYS A 134 21.91 -23.07 -16.75
CA LYS A 134 21.31 -23.50 -15.48
C LYS A 134 22.22 -24.46 -14.72
N LYS A 135 22.83 -25.43 -15.40
CA LYS A 135 23.74 -26.41 -14.80
C LYS A 135 25.02 -25.76 -14.25
N VAL A 136 25.62 -24.82 -14.99
CA VAL A 136 26.85 -24.12 -14.59
C VAL A 136 26.61 -23.31 -13.32
N VAL A 137 25.62 -22.43 -13.31
CA VAL A 137 25.33 -21.55 -12.17
C VAL A 137 24.96 -22.36 -10.92
N ARG A 138 24.09 -23.34 -11.07
CA ARG A 138 23.66 -24.21 -9.95
C ARG A 138 24.81 -25.04 -9.41
N GLY A 139 25.66 -25.56 -10.30
CA GLY A 139 26.83 -26.35 -9.91
C GLY A 139 27.85 -25.55 -9.09
N GLN A 140 28.08 -24.28 -9.43
CA GLN A 140 28.97 -23.38 -8.68
C GLN A 140 28.45 -23.16 -7.24
N VAL A 141 27.17 -22.84 -7.08
CA VAL A 141 26.57 -22.61 -5.77
C VAL A 141 26.59 -23.89 -4.91
N LEU A 142 26.23 -25.05 -5.47
CA LEU A 142 26.24 -26.33 -4.74
C LEU A 142 27.65 -26.84 -4.40
N ALA A 143 28.68 -26.36 -5.13
CA ALA A 143 30.08 -26.60 -4.81
C ALA A 143 30.63 -25.66 -3.72
N GLY A 144 29.78 -24.77 -3.16
CA GLY A 144 30.20 -23.80 -2.14
C GLY A 144 31.04 -22.64 -2.66
N GLN A 145 31.00 -22.39 -3.97
CA GLN A 145 31.66 -21.24 -4.58
C GLN A 145 30.84 -19.96 -4.35
N SER A 146 31.43 -18.80 -4.61
CA SER A 146 30.74 -17.52 -4.56
C SER A 146 29.55 -17.49 -5.52
N ARG A 147 28.51 -16.77 -5.15
CA ARG A 147 27.36 -16.49 -6.00
C ARG A 147 27.76 -15.59 -7.18
N ILE A 148 26.85 -15.40 -8.11
CA ILE A 148 27.05 -14.61 -9.36
C ILE A 148 27.63 -13.22 -9.08
N ASP A 149 27.21 -12.57 -7.99
CA ASP A 149 27.67 -11.24 -7.58
C ASP A 149 28.81 -11.25 -6.53
N GLY A 150 29.42 -12.40 -6.32
CA GLY A 150 30.57 -12.58 -5.41
C GLY A 150 30.20 -12.79 -3.94
N ARG A 151 28.91 -12.72 -3.57
CA ARG A 151 28.45 -12.95 -2.18
C ARG A 151 28.48 -14.44 -1.80
N ASP A 152 28.40 -14.68 -0.50
CA ASP A 152 28.03 -15.99 0.06
C ASP A 152 26.51 -16.20 0.04
N THR A 153 26.04 -17.32 0.59
CA THR A 153 24.61 -17.67 0.60
C THR A 153 23.77 -16.89 1.62
N ARG A 154 24.37 -16.09 2.52
CA ARG A 154 23.68 -15.40 3.63
C ARG A 154 23.74 -13.87 3.54
N THR A 155 24.71 -13.32 2.87
CA THR A 155 24.93 -11.87 2.81
C THR A 155 23.84 -11.16 2.01
N VAL A 156 23.23 -10.13 2.62
CA VAL A 156 22.32 -9.19 1.96
C VAL A 156 23.14 -8.15 1.17
N ARG A 157 22.67 -7.75 0.00
CA ARG A 157 23.32 -6.69 -0.80
C ARG A 157 23.40 -5.37 -0.03
N PRO A 158 24.34 -4.48 -0.36
CA PRO A 158 24.44 -3.14 0.23
C PRO A 158 23.10 -2.39 0.13
N ILE A 159 22.73 -1.71 1.21
CA ILE A 159 21.48 -0.96 1.31
C ILE A 159 21.78 0.52 1.47
N THR A 160 21.11 1.35 0.66
CA THR A 160 21.12 2.81 0.77
C THR A 160 19.68 3.30 0.88
N ILE A 161 19.44 4.20 1.84
CA ILE A 161 18.09 4.70 2.15
C ILE A 161 18.11 6.22 2.25
N ARG A 162 17.10 6.86 1.68
CA ARG A 162 16.81 8.27 1.86
C ARG A 162 15.32 8.45 2.10
N VAL A 163 14.93 9.28 3.07
CA VAL A 163 13.54 9.67 3.33
C VAL A 163 13.35 11.17 3.05
N GLY A 164 12.12 11.61 2.85
CA GLY A 164 11.84 13.01 2.50
C GLY A 164 12.43 13.44 1.15
N VAL A 165 12.47 12.52 0.18
CA VAL A 165 13.15 12.72 -1.12
C VAL A 165 12.41 13.72 -2.00
N LEU A 166 11.08 13.75 -1.91
CA LEU A 166 10.21 14.59 -2.70
C LEU A 166 9.59 15.69 -1.81
N PRO A 167 9.84 16.97 -2.10
CA PRO A 167 9.55 18.06 -1.15
C PRO A 167 8.05 18.34 -0.93
N ARG A 168 7.17 17.93 -1.86
CA ARG A 168 5.73 18.24 -1.80
C ARG A 168 4.85 17.03 -1.49
N THR A 169 5.43 15.85 -1.33
CA THR A 169 4.69 14.66 -0.93
C THR A 169 4.45 14.64 0.59
N HIS A 170 3.50 13.83 1.03
CA HIS A 170 3.21 13.73 2.45
C HIS A 170 4.26 12.89 3.18
N GLY A 171 4.81 11.87 2.50
CA GLY A 171 5.99 11.11 2.87
C GLY A 171 6.60 10.45 1.66
N SER A 172 7.92 10.27 1.65
CA SER A 172 8.62 9.62 0.55
C SER A 172 9.90 8.95 1.01
N ALA A 173 10.24 7.83 0.35
CA ALA A 173 11.47 7.10 0.58
C ALA A 173 12.06 6.60 -0.74
N LEU A 174 13.37 6.68 -0.86
CA LEU A 174 14.16 5.99 -1.87
C LEU A 174 14.90 4.86 -1.17
N PHE A 175 14.52 3.64 -1.48
CA PHE A 175 15.15 2.43 -0.96
C PHE A 175 15.92 1.75 -2.08
N THR A 176 17.22 1.55 -1.88
CA THR A 176 18.11 0.88 -2.82
C THR A 176 18.78 -0.31 -2.15
N ARG A 177 18.73 -1.47 -2.78
CA ARG A 177 19.41 -2.70 -2.36
C ARG A 177 20.18 -3.27 -3.55
N GLY A 178 21.49 -3.06 -3.57
CA GLY A 178 22.31 -3.32 -4.77
C GLY A 178 21.73 -2.60 -5.99
N GLU A 179 21.47 -3.35 -7.05
CA GLU A 179 20.86 -2.88 -8.32
C GLU A 179 19.31 -2.97 -8.31
N THR A 180 18.68 -2.82 -7.15
CA THR A 180 17.21 -2.75 -7.04
C THR A 180 16.81 -1.50 -6.28
N GLN A 181 16.06 -0.61 -6.93
CA GLN A 181 15.68 0.68 -6.36
C GLN A 181 14.17 0.92 -6.50
N ALA A 182 13.55 1.35 -5.39
CA ALA A 182 12.16 1.74 -5.32
C ALA A 182 12.03 3.15 -4.75
N LEU A 183 11.37 4.04 -5.51
CA LEU A 183 10.90 5.33 -5.02
C LEU A 183 9.46 5.15 -4.54
N VAL A 184 9.25 5.27 -3.23
CA VAL A 184 7.95 5.02 -2.62
C VAL A 184 7.39 6.29 -2.00
N VAL A 185 6.14 6.58 -2.33
CA VAL A 185 5.45 7.81 -1.93
C VAL A 185 4.18 7.47 -1.18
N THR A 186 3.99 8.10 -0.03
CA THR A 186 2.76 8.04 0.77
C THR A 186 1.97 9.32 0.62
N THR A 187 0.68 9.20 0.32
CA THR A 187 -0.29 10.30 0.26
C THR A 187 -1.41 10.03 1.27
N LEU A 188 -1.77 11.05 2.03
CA LEU A 188 -2.87 11.05 2.99
C LEU A 188 -4.08 11.75 2.36
N GLY A 189 -5.22 11.11 2.39
CA GLY A 189 -6.49 11.61 1.88
C GLY A 189 -7.60 11.55 2.91
N THR A 190 -8.80 11.89 2.48
CA THR A 190 -10.03 11.87 3.27
C THR A 190 -10.79 10.55 3.10
N ASP A 191 -11.87 10.35 3.85
CA ASP A 191 -12.75 9.17 3.70
C ASP A 191 -13.36 9.05 2.29
N LYS A 192 -13.48 10.17 1.55
CA LYS A 192 -13.97 10.19 0.15
C LYS A 192 -12.99 9.56 -0.83
N ASP A 193 -11.70 9.57 -0.50
CA ASP A 193 -10.63 9.02 -1.32
C ASP A 193 -10.46 7.51 -1.16
N ALA A 194 -11.19 6.90 -0.18
CA ALA A 194 -11.16 5.46 0.03
C ALA A 194 -11.75 4.71 -1.17
N GLN A 195 -11.12 3.60 -1.54
CA GLN A 195 -11.59 2.75 -2.62
C GLN A 195 -12.90 2.06 -2.21
N ILE A 196 -13.91 2.17 -3.05
CA ILE A 196 -15.17 1.43 -2.91
C ILE A 196 -14.97 0.07 -3.56
N ILE A 197 -15.22 -0.98 -2.80
CA ILE A 197 -15.19 -2.38 -3.26
C ILE A 197 -16.63 -2.89 -3.28
N ASP A 198 -17.11 -3.19 -4.48
CA ASP A 198 -18.40 -3.87 -4.69
C ASP A 198 -18.14 -5.38 -4.78
N ALA A 199 -18.35 -6.08 -3.66
CA ALA A 199 -18.13 -7.51 -3.53
C ALA A 199 -19.46 -8.27 -3.43
N ILE A 200 -19.41 -9.59 -3.60
CA ILE A 200 -20.61 -10.46 -3.45
C ILE A 200 -21.20 -10.35 -2.05
N GLU A 201 -20.37 -10.15 -1.03
CA GLU A 201 -20.75 -9.99 0.37
C GLU A 201 -21.34 -8.59 0.70
N GLY A 202 -21.27 -7.66 -0.26
CA GLY A 202 -21.73 -6.28 -0.13
C GLY A 202 -20.63 -5.25 -0.38
N GLU A 203 -21.04 -3.98 -0.46
CA GLU A 203 -20.12 -2.86 -0.65
C GLU A 203 -19.38 -2.52 0.65
N TYR A 204 -18.08 -2.29 0.54
CA TYR A 204 -17.26 -1.77 1.64
C TYR A 204 -16.19 -0.80 1.15
N ARG A 205 -15.69 0.05 2.05
CA ARG A 205 -14.62 1.01 1.76
C ARG A 205 -13.28 0.50 2.26
N GLN A 206 -12.25 0.67 1.42
CA GLN A 206 -10.89 0.28 1.74
C GLN A 206 -10.02 1.54 1.85
N PRO A 207 -9.64 1.96 3.08
CA PRO A 207 -8.91 3.21 3.30
C PRO A 207 -7.40 3.08 3.06
N PHE A 208 -6.88 1.87 2.88
CA PHE A 208 -5.47 1.64 2.56
C PHE A 208 -5.30 1.12 1.14
N LEU A 209 -4.64 1.92 0.29
CA LEU A 209 -4.36 1.61 -1.11
C LEU A 209 -2.85 1.45 -1.32
N PHE A 210 -2.48 0.46 -2.13
CA PHE A 210 -1.09 0.23 -2.51
C PHE A 210 -1.00 -0.01 -4.02
N HIS A 211 -0.21 0.82 -4.70
CA HIS A 211 0.04 0.72 -6.14
C HIS A 211 1.53 0.45 -6.38
N TYR A 212 1.79 -0.44 -7.32
CA TYR A 212 3.13 -0.84 -7.69
C TYR A 212 3.29 -0.72 -9.20
N ASN A 213 4.28 0.03 -9.63
CA ASN A 213 4.59 0.27 -11.03
C ASN A 213 5.98 -0.27 -11.38
N PHE A 214 6.03 -1.06 -12.45
CA PHE A 214 7.25 -1.70 -12.92
C PHE A 214 7.44 -1.40 -14.41
N PRO A 215 7.95 -0.20 -14.74
CA PRO A 215 8.15 0.20 -16.13
C PRO A 215 9.31 -0.58 -16.76
N PRO A 216 9.30 -0.78 -18.10
CA PRO A 216 10.33 -1.55 -18.80
C PRO A 216 11.76 -1.07 -18.55
N TYR A 217 11.97 0.24 -18.44
CA TYR A 217 13.28 0.81 -18.18
C TYR A 217 13.93 0.33 -16.86
N SER A 218 13.13 -0.14 -15.90
CA SER A 218 13.64 -0.63 -14.61
C SER A 218 14.51 -1.90 -14.75
N VAL A 219 14.40 -2.59 -15.85
CA VAL A 219 15.25 -3.76 -16.20
C VAL A 219 16.14 -3.51 -17.41
N GLY A 220 16.22 -2.26 -17.88
CA GLY A 220 17.04 -1.88 -19.04
C GLY A 220 16.37 -2.15 -20.39
N GLU A 221 15.05 -2.39 -20.41
CA GLU A 221 14.29 -2.67 -21.62
C GLU A 221 13.54 -1.45 -22.14
N THR A 222 13.29 -1.42 -23.44
CA THR A 222 12.35 -0.50 -24.08
C THR A 222 10.98 -1.14 -24.13
N GLY A 223 9.93 -0.33 -23.95
CA GLY A 223 8.56 -0.85 -24.01
C GLY A 223 7.51 0.21 -23.70
N GLN A 224 6.27 -0.17 -23.89
CA GLN A 224 5.13 0.70 -23.62
C GLN A 224 4.87 0.79 -22.13
N VAL A 225 4.81 2.02 -21.60
CA VAL A 225 4.32 2.33 -20.26
C VAL A 225 2.82 2.53 -20.34
N GLY A 226 2.04 1.80 -19.55
CA GLY A 226 0.59 1.83 -19.59
C GLY A 226 -0.04 1.30 -18.30
N SER A 227 -1.24 0.73 -18.42
CA SER A 227 -1.95 0.15 -17.27
C SER A 227 -1.17 -1.02 -16.67
N PRO A 228 -1.19 -1.18 -15.33
CA PRO A 228 -0.50 -2.27 -14.63
C PRO A 228 -0.92 -3.64 -15.15
N LYS A 229 0.05 -4.50 -15.40
CA LYS A 229 -0.17 -5.90 -15.80
C LYS A 229 -0.47 -6.77 -14.57
N ARG A 230 -0.90 -8.02 -14.77
CA ARG A 230 -1.22 -8.96 -13.67
C ARG A 230 -0.07 -9.12 -12.67
N ARG A 231 1.18 -9.17 -13.15
CA ARG A 231 2.37 -9.28 -12.30
C ARG A 231 2.51 -8.07 -11.38
N GLU A 232 2.31 -6.86 -11.89
CA GLU A 232 2.38 -5.62 -11.11
C GLU A 232 1.28 -5.56 -10.06
N VAL A 233 0.05 -5.95 -10.41
CA VAL A 233 -1.07 -6.05 -9.45
C VAL A 233 -0.76 -7.06 -8.35
N GLY A 234 -0.20 -8.24 -8.69
CA GLY A 234 0.19 -9.27 -7.73
C GLY A 234 1.28 -8.79 -6.77
N HIS A 235 2.35 -8.15 -7.30
CA HIS A 235 3.43 -7.58 -6.49
C HIS A 235 2.92 -6.45 -5.57
N GLY A 236 2.03 -5.60 -6.05
CA GLY A 236 1.39 -4.55 -5.25
C GLY A 236 0.56 -5.13 -4.10
N ARG A 237 -0.20 -6.20 -4.36
CA ARG A 237 -0.98 -6.91 -3.34
C ARG A 237 -0.10 -7.56 -2.28
N LEU A 238 0.99 -8.20 -2.69
CA LEU A 238 1.97 -8.77 -1.76
C LEU A 238 2.60 -7.70 -0.88
N ALA A 239 3.05 -6.59 -1.47
CA ALA A 239 3.63 -5.48 -0.71
C ALA A 239 2.61 -4.85 0.25
N LYS A 240 1.34 -4.71 -0.17
CA LYS A 240 0.24 -4.26 0.69
C LYS A 240 0.07 -5.17 1.90
N ARG A 241 -0.06 -6.49 1.69
CA ARG A 241 -0.17 -7.49 2.79
C ARG A 241 1.01 -7.40 3.75
N GLY A 242 2.22 -7.18 3.20
CA GLY A 242 3.43 -7.02 4.01
C GLY A 242 3.32 -5.93 5.07
N VAL A 243 2.70 -4.80 4.77
CA VAL A 243 2.58 -3.66 5.69
C VAL A 243 1.21 -3.53 6.36
N GLN A 244 0.18 -4.25 5.89
CA GLN A 244 -1.20 -4.14 6.39
C GLN A 244 -1.32 -4.40 7.89
N ALA A 245 -0.61 -5.40 8.41
CA ALA A 245 -0.67 -5.79 9.82
C ALA A 245 -0.19 -4.70 10.80
N VAL A 246 0.63 -3.77 10.33
CA VAL A 246 1.17 -2.68 11.15
C VAL A 246 0.43 -1.36 10.95
N MET A 247 -0.53 -1.28 10.03
CA MET A 247 -1.31 -0.07 9.80
C MET A 247 -2.16 0.28 11.04
N PRO A 248 -2.32 1.58 11.35
CA PRO A 248 -3.25 2.02 12.38
C PRO A 248 -4.70 1.74 11.97
N THR A 249 -5.59 1.65 12.96
CA THR A 249 -7.03 1.59 12.69
C THR A 249 -7.57 2.96 12.26
N PRO A 250 -8.72 3.04 11.56
CA PRO A 250 -9.33 4.32 11.17
C PRO A 250 -9.64 5.23 12.35
N GLU A 251 -9.89 4.67 13.54
CA GLU A 251 -10.13 5.43 14.78
C GLU A 251 -8.84 6.09 15.30
N GLN A 252 -7.69 5.42 15.13
CA GLN A 252 -6.38 5.93 15.54
C GLN A 252 -5.82 6.95 14.56
N PHE A 253 -6.06 6.72 13.25
CA PHE A 253 -5.56 7.57 12.19
C PHE A 253 -6.60 7.69 11.07
N PRO A 254 -7.48 8.71 11.12
CA PRO A 254 -8.67 8.81 10.26
C PRO A 254 -8.35 9.33 8.84
N TYR A 255 -7.36 8.76 8.21
CA TYR A 255 -6.95 9.08 6.84
C TYR A 255 -7.10 7.89 5.92
N THR A 256 -7.48 8.16 4.70
CA THR A 256 -7.20 7.23 3.59
C THR A 256 -5.73 7.35 3.23
N VAL A 257 -5.02 6.23 3.27
CA VAL A 257 -3.59 6.18 3.00
C VAL A 257 -3.35 5.52 1.65
N ARG A 258 -2.71 6.23 0.73
CA ARG A 258 -2.29 5.69 -0.56
C ARG A 258 -0.78 5.63 -0.64
N VAL A 259 -0.24 4.43 -0.87
CA VAL A 259 1.17 4.20 -1.15
C VAL A 259 1.35 3.90 -2.64
N VAL A 260 2.30 4.55 -3.28
CA VAL A 260 2.71 4.28 -4.66
C VAL A 260 4.19 3.95 -4.67
N SER A 261 4.54 2.79 -5.20
CA SER A 261 5.92 2.34 -5.38
C SER A 261 6.28 2.36 -6.86
N GLU A 262 7.22 3.22 -7.22
CA GLU A 262 7.80 3.31 -8.57
C GLU A 262 9.15 2.59 -8.57
N ILE A 263 9.25 1.52 -9.34
CA ILE A 263 10.51 0.78 -9.48
C ILE A 263 11.36 1.46 -10.53
N THR A 264 12.49 2.01 -10.11
CA THR A 264 13.42 2.73 -10.99
C THR A 264 14.53 1.83 -11.52
N GLU A 265 14.88 0.77 -10.77
CA GLU A 265 15.84 -0.25 -11.18
C GLU A 265 15.51 -1.58 -10.52
N SER A 266 15.74 -2.72 -11.21
CA SER A 266 15.43 -4.04 -10.67
C SER A 266 16.43 -5.11 -11.08
N ASN A 267 17.05 -5.72 -10.06
CA ASN A 267 17.81 -6.96 -10.14
C ASN A 267 17.47 -7.87 -8.95
N GLY A 268 16.27 -8.44 -8.94
CA GLY A 268 15.76 -9.32 -7.89
C GLY A 268 14.92 -8.61 -6.84
N SER A 269 13.75 -9.15 -6.63
CA SER A 269 12.70 -8.80 -5.65
C SER A 269 12.44 -7.30 -5.40
N SER A 270 11.97 -6.61 -6.41
CA SER A 270 11.47 -5.23 -6.31
C SER A 270 10.22 -5.11 -5.41
N SER A 271 9.40 -6.16 -5.29
CA SER A 271 8.27 -6.17 -4.36
C SER A 271 8.71 -6.07 -2.90
N MET A 272 9.81 -6.72 -2.52
CA MET A 272 10.35 -6.63 -1.17
C MET A 272 11.07 -5.29 -0.93
N ALA A 273 11.68 -4.69 -1.95
CA ALA A 273 12.13 -3.30 -1.88
C ALA A 273 10.96 -2.33 -1.67
N SER A 274 9.81 -2.59 -2.32
CA SER A 274 8.57 -1.82 -2.12
C SER A 274 8.02 -1.92 -0.70
N VAL A 275 8.09 -3.09 -0.05
CA VAL A 275 7.73 -3.27 1.37
C VAL A 275 8.59 -2.38 2.26
N CYS A 276 9.92 -2.43 2.09
CA CYS A 276 10.86 -1.61 2.86
C CYS A 276 10.61 -0.11 2.64
N GLY A 277 10.50 0.31 1.37
CA GLY A 277 10.23 1.69 0.99
C GLY A 277 8.87 2.19 1.49
N ALA A 278 7.84 1.33 1.48
CA ALA A 278 6.52 1.66 2.02
C ALA A 278 6.56 1.90 3.53
N SER A 279 7.20 0.99 4.28
CA SER A 279 7.39 1.17 5.71
C SER A 279 8.08 2.51 6.02
N LEU A 280 9.15 2.83 5.29
CA LEU A 280 9.89 4.10 5.43
C LEU A 280 9.05 5.32 5.05
N SER A 281 8.33 5.28 3.92
CA SER A 281 7.51 6.41 3.45
C SER A 281 6.29 6.66 4.33
N LEU A 282 5.71 5.60 4.92
CA LEU A 282 4.63 5.70 5.92
C LEU A 282 5.15 6.39 7.20
N MET A 283 6.33 5.99 7.69
CA MET A 283 6.96 6.63 8.84
C MET A 283 7.32 8.09 8.55
N ASP A 284 7.82 8.40 7.36
CA ASP A 284 8.14 9.77 6.91
C ASP A 284 6.87 10.63 6.80
N ALA A 285 5.73 10.04 6.42
CA ALA A 285 4.43 10.71 6.36
C ALA A 285 3.77 10.94 7.74
N GLY A 286 4.36 10.43 8.82
CA GLY A 286 3.78 10.51 10.16
C GLY A 286 2.63 9.52 10.40
N VAL A 287 2.47 8.48 9.57
CA VAL A 287 1.50 7.41 9.82
C VAL A 287 1.97 6.60 11.03
N PRO A 288 1.18 6.48 12.12
CA PRO A 288 1.61 5.80 13.34
C PRO A 288 1.52 4.28 13.19
N ILE A 289 2.38 3.71 12.32
CA ILE A 289 2.48 2.26 12.16
C ILE A 289 2.97 1.61 13.47
N LYS A 290 2.48 0.41 13.78
CA LYS A 290 2.80 -0.33 15.02
C LYS A 290 4.29 -0.66 15.12
N ALA A 291 4.94 -0.98 13.99
CA ALA A 291 6.36 -1.30 13.90
C ALA A 291 6.85 -1.16 12.46
N PRO A 292 8.15 -0.90 12.22
CA PRO A 292 8.75 -0.98 10.88
C PRO A 292 8.67 -2.40 10.31
N VAL A 293 8.49 -2.48 8.99
CA VAL A 293 8.44 -3.75 8.25
C VAL A 293 9.54 -3.77 7.21
N ALA A 294 10.27 -4.87 7.13
CA ALA A 294 11.19 -5.14 6.03
C ALA A 294 10.77 -6.40 5.27
N GLY A 295 11.12 -6.45 3.99
CA GLY A 295 10.91 -7.58 3.11
C GLY A 295 12.21 -8.11 2.53
N ILE A 296 12.29 -9.44 2.37
CA ILE A 296 13.44 -10.13 1.79
C ILE A 296 12.97 -11.27 0.88
N ALA A 297 13.76 -11.55 -0.17
CA ALA A 297 13.53 -12.69 -1.05
C ALA A 297 14.63 -13.72 -0.90
N MET A 298 14.22 -14.95 -0.71
CA MET A 298 15.07 -16.13 -0.58
C MET A 298 14.95 -16.99 -1.82
N GLY A 299 16.00 -17.70 -2.16
CA GLY A 299 16.02 -18.69 -3.22
C GLY A 299 16.50 -20.05 -2.73
N LEU A 300 16.33 -21.03 -3.60
CA LEU A 300 16.79 -22.40 -3.36
C LEU A 300 17.45 -22.94 -4.62
N ILE A 301 18.56 -23.61 -4.42
CA ILE A 301 19.16 -24.49 -5.42
C ILE A 301 19.23 -25.88 -4.80
N LYS A 302 18.59 -26.87 -5.43
CA LYS A 302 18.51 -28.26 -4.95
C LYS A 302 18.89 -29.21 -6.10
N ASP A 303 19.77 -30.14 -5.82
CA ASP A 303 20.14 -31.23 -6.72
C ASP A 303 20.28 -32.53 -5.90
N ALA A 304 19.35 -33.44 -6.14
CA ALA A 304 19.16 -34.65 -5.34
C ALA A 304 19.07 -34.35 -3.83
N ASP A 305 20.04 -34.78 -3.05
CA ASP A 305 20.09 -34.61 -1.60
C ASP A 305 20.85 -33.34 -1.16
N ARG A 306 21.48 -32.64 -2.11
CA ARG A 306 22.21 -31.39 -1.82
C ARG A 306 21.32 -30.19 -2.08
N PHE A 307 21.39 -29.22 -1.20
CA PHE A 307 20.69 -27.95 -1.42
C PHE A 307 21.44 -26.76 -0.81
N ALA A 308 21.17 -25.59 -1.32
CA ALA A 308 21.63 -24.32 -0.79
C ALA A 308 20.48 -23.32 -0.77
N VAL A 309 20.22 -22.70 0.38
CA VAL A 309 19.28 -21.59 0.53
C VAL A 309 20.04 -20.29 0.34
N LEU A 310 19.52 -19.40 -0.53
CA LEU A 310 20.13 -18.13 -0.88
C LEU A 310 19.34 -16.98 -0.28
N THR A 311 20.03 -16.11 0.45
CA THR A 311 19.47 -14.90 1.04
C THR A 311 19.58 -13.74 0.05
N ASP A 312 18.51 -12.96 -0.14
CA ASP A 312 18.47 -11.79 -1.04
C ASP A 312 18.90 -12.13 -2.46
N ILE A 313 18.10 -12.92 -3.16
CA ILE A 313 18.38 -13.37 -4.52
C ILE A 313 18.32 -12.23 -5.53
N ILE A 314 19.19 -12.32 -6.55
CA ILE A 314 19.15 -11.50 -7.76
C ILE A 314 18.29 -12.14 -8.84
N GLY A 315 18.01 -11.40 -9.93
CA GLY A 315 17.10 -11.84 -11.00
C GLY A 315 17.52 -13.15 -11.66
N ASP A 316 18.82 -13.34 -11.92
CA ASP A 316 19.33 -14.56 -12.53
C ASP A 316 19.18 -15.77 -11.59
N GLU A 317 19.35 -15.58 -10.28
CA GLU A 317 19.15 -16.62 -9.26
C GLU A 317 17.68 -16.98 -9.06
N ASP A 318 16.75 -16.04 -9.21
CA ASP A 318 15.32 -16.31 -9.27
C ASP A 318 15.00 -17.16 -10.51
N HIS A 319 15.51 -16.76 -11.70
CA HIS A 319 15.23 -17.47 -12.95
C HIS A 319 15.80 -18.90 -12.96
N LEU A 320 17.03 -19.08 -12.51
CA LEU A 320 17.78 -20.35 -12.56
C LEU A 320 17.55 -21.23 -11.32
N GLY A 321 16.96 -20.69 -10.26
CA GLY A 321 16.70 -21.37 -9.00
C GLY A 321 15.44 -22.22 -9.00
N ASP A 322 15.19 -22.87 -7.86
CA ASP A 322 14.11 -23.83 -7.66
C ASP A 322 12.97 -23.29 -6.79
N MET A 323 13.18 -22.14 -6.13
CA MET A 323 12.22 -21.50 -5.25
C MET A 323 12.38 -19.99 -5.31
N ASP A 324 11.25 -19.28 -5.36
CA ASP A 324 11.11 -17.86 -5.04
C ASP A 324 10.31 -17.75 -3.74
N PHE A 325 10.96 -17.30 -2.67
CA PHE A 325 10.39 -17.25 -1.35
C PHE A 325 10.54 -15.86 -0.74
N LYS A 326 9.44 -15.13 -0.64
CA LYS A 326 9.38 -13.76 -0.15
C LYS A 326 8.80 -13.72 1.25
N VAL A 327 9.50 -13.07 2.17
CA VAL A 327 9.10 -12.92 3.57
C VAL A 327 9.13 -11.45 3.96
N ALA A 328 8.00 -10.93 4.40
CA ALA A 328 7.89 -9.60 5.01
C ALA A 328 7.56 -9.73 6.50
N GLY A 329 8.07 -8.81 7.31
CA GLY A 329 7.77 -8.82 8.74
C GLY A 329 8.49 -7.73 9.53
N THR A 330 8.14 -7.69 10.81
CA THR A 330 8.72 -6.80 11.83
C THR A 330 9.86 -7.50 12.56
N THR A 331 10.37 -6.90 13.62
CA THR A 331 11.31 -7.56 14.53
C THR A 331 10.69 -8.74 15.29
N THR A 332 9.36 -8.74 15.47
CA THR A 332 8.64 -9.72 16.28
C THR A 332 8.12 -10.91 15.48
N GLY A 333 7.80 -10.73 14.19
CA GLY A 333 7.25 -11.83 13.40
C GLY A 333 6.93 -11.47 11.96
N VAL A 334 6.44 -12.44 11.23
CA VAL A 334 6.06 -12.39 9.81
C VAL A 334 4.73 -11.68 9.64
N THR A 335 4.64 -10.82 8.63
CA THR A 335 3.39 -10.14 8.22
C THR A 335 2.86 -10.63 6.89
N ALA A 336 3.72 -11.09 6.00
CA ALA A 336 3.33 -11.75 4.75
C ALA A 336 4.40 -12.75 4.32
N LEU A 337 3.95 -13.82 3.67
CA LEU A 337 4.79 -14.85 3.13
C LEU A 337 4.22 -15.27 1.77
N GLN A 338 5.07 -15.31 0.76
CA GLN A 338 4.77 -15.88 -0.55
C GLN A 338 5.87 -16.85 -0.95
N MET A 339 5.49 -18.03 -1.40
CA MET A 339 6.44 -19.05 -1.86
C MET A 339 5.91 -19.70 -3.13
N ASP A 340 6.77 -19.74 -4.15
CA ASP A 340 6.56 -20.45 -5.39
C ASP A 340 7.71 -21.45 -5.62
N ILE A 341 7.38 -22.72 -5.80
CA ILE A 341 8.33 -23.80 -5.97
C ILE A 341 8.29 -24.25 -7.44
N LYS A 342 9.47 -24.37 -8.07
CA LYS A 342 9.65 -24.74 -9.49
C LYS A 342 10.05 -26.20 -9.68
N ILE A 343 10.14 -26.96 -8.61
CA ILE A 343 10.46 -28.40 -8.54
C ILE A 343 9.32 -29.16 -7.86
N ASP A 344 9.43 -30.49 -7.74
CA ASP A 344 8.37 -31.35 -7.18
C ASP A 344 8.02 -31.04 -5.71
N GLY A 345 8.73 -30.13 -5.09
CA GLY A 345 8.47 -29.59 -3.77
C GLY A 345 9.70 -29.56 -2.86
N ILE A 346 9.49 -29.02 -1.67
CA ILE A 346 10.55 -28.87 -0.65
C ILE A 346 10.16 -29.59 0.65
N THR A 347 11.18 -29.98 1.39
CA THR A 347 11.02 -30.62 2.70
C THR A 347 10.79 -29.57 3.79
N ARG A 348 10.28 -30.01 4.94
CA ARG A 348 10.17 -29.18 6.14
C ARG A 348 11.52 -28.55 6.54
N GLU A 349 12.61 -29.32 6.47
CA GLU A 349 13.95 -28.87 6.79
C GLU A 349 14.41 -27.68 5.92
N ILE A 350 14.19 -27.76 4.61
CA ILE A 350 14.50 -26.67 3.68
C ILE A 350 13.70 -25.42 4.03
N MET A 351 12.40 -25.56 4.33
CA MET A 351 11.54 -24.43 4.70
C MET A 351 11.96 -23.81 6.03
N GLU A 352 12.32 -24.62 7.02
CA GLU A 352 12.83 -24.16 8.31
C GLU A 352 14.11 -23.36 8.16
N GLN A 353 15.06 -23.86 7.38
CA GLN A 353 16.31 -23.14 7.09
C GLN A 353 16.03 -21.84 6.31
N ALA A 354 15.14 -21.86 5.32
CA ALA A 354 14.78 -20.67 4.54
C ALA A 354 14.14 -19.59 5.42
N LEU A 355 13.23 -19.95 6.32
CA LEU A 355 12.62 -19.03 7.27
C LEU A 355 13.65 -18.46 8.27
N ALA A 356 14.55 -19.29 8.78
CA ALA A 356 15.60 -18.83 9.69
C ALA A 356 16.55 -17.82 9.01
N GLN A 357 17.02 -18.10 7.80
CA GLN A 357 17.85 -17.17 7.03
C GLN A 357 17.07 -15.90 6.62
N ALA A 358 15.79 -16.03 6.25
CA ALA A 358 14.92 -14.89 5.97
C ALA A 358 14.77 -13.97 7.20
N ARG A 359 14.67 -14.54 8.39
CA ARG A 359 14.64 -13.77 9.64
C ARG A 359 15.94 -13.00 9.86
N GLU A 360 17.09 -13.63 9.69
CA GLU A 360 18.40 -12.96 9.80
C GLU A 360 18.51 -11.78 8.82
N GLY A 361 18.20 -12.01 7.55
CA GLY A 361 18.22 -10.97 6.52
C GLY A 361 17.22 -9.85 6.78
N ARG A 362 16.00 -10.18 7.22
CA ARG A 362 14.98 -9.19 7.60
C ARG A 362 15.43 -8.31 8.74
N LEU A 363 16.00 -8.89 9.80
CA LEU A 363 16.53 -8.13 10.94
C LEU A 363 17.70 -7.24 10.54
N HIS A 364 18.57 -7.69 9.64
CA HIS A 364 19.65 -6.88 9.08
C HIS A 364 19.08 -5.65 8.34
N ILE A 365 18.08 -5.84 7.48
CA ILE A 365 17.43 -4.75 6.73
C ILE A 365 16.75 -3.77 7.68
N LEU A 366 16.01 -4.26 8.70
CA LEU A 366 15.39 -3.40 9.72
C LEU A 366 16.43 -2.57 10.48
N GLY A 367 17.59 -3.15 10.78
CA GLY A 367 18.72 -2.43 11.37
C GLY A 367 19.18 -1.27 10.49
N LYS A 368 19.32 -1.50 9.17
CA LYS A 368 19.67 -0.45 8.20
C LYS A 368 18.60 0.64 8.07
N MET A 369 17.33 0.26 8.12
CA MET A 369 16.22 1.22 8.12
C MET A 369 16.24 2.09 9.39
N ALA A 370 16.54 1.50 10.55
CA ALA A 370 16.61 2.19 11.84
C ALA A 370 17.76 3.20 11.93
N GLU A 371 18.84 3.04 11.14
CA GLU A 371 19.90 4.05 11.02
C GLU A 371 19.39 5.39 10.44
N ILE A 372 18.27 5.37 9.68
CA ILE A 372 17.71 6.54 8.99
C ILE A 372 16.47 7.08 9.69
N ILE A 373 15.52 6.21 10.07
CA ILE A 373 14.30 6.58 10.78
C ILE A 373 13.88 5.45 11.71
N THR A 374 13.75 5.77 13.01
CA THR A 374 13.42 4.78 14.06
C THR A 374 11.94 4.76 14.42
N GLN A 375 11.25 5.89 14.22
CA GLN A 375 9.84 6.08 14.58
C GLN A 375 9.16 6.95 13.52
N SER A 376 7.84 6.80 13.40
CA SER A 376 7.03 7.69 12.57
C SER A 376 7.20 9.15 13.04
N ARG A 377 7.26 10.07 12.06
CA ARG A 377 7.29 11.52 12.39
C ARG A 377 6.06 11.91 13.21
N GLN A 378 6.25 12.79 14.15
CA GLN A 378 5.16 13.26 15.01
C GLN A 378 4.26 14.27 14.30
N GLU A 379 4.83 15.05 13.39
CA GLU A 379 4.13 16.04 12.61
C GLU A 379 3.90 15.54 11.19
N LEU A 380 2.69 15.79 10.67
CA LEU A 380 2.38 15.55 9.27
C LEU A 380 3.06 16.63 8.41
N SER A 381 3.32 16.29 7.14
CA SER A 381 3.75 17.25 6.13
C SER A 381 2.84 18.49 6.12
N GLU A 382 3.39 19.67 5.86
CA GLU A 382 2.62 20.89 5.67
C GLU A 382 1.63 20.81 4.49
N HIS A 383 1.90 19.89 3.54
CA HIS A 383 1.05 19.62 2.39
C HIS A 383 -0.05 18.59 2.66
N ALA A 384 0.01 17.89 3.80
CA ALA A 384 -1.00 16.90 4.17
C ALA A 384 -2.27 17.58 4.71
N PRO A 385 -3.47 17.09 4.36
CA PRO A 385 -4.70 17.61 4.92
C PRO A 385 -4.75 17.38 6.43
N ARG A 386 -5.15 18.40 7.20
CA ARG A 386 -5.37 18.32 8.64
C ARG A 386 -6.85 18.26 8.92
N PHE A 387 -7.28 17.40 9.83
CA PHE A 387 -8.67 17.31 10.24
C PHE A 387 -8.97 18.18 11.46
N THR A 388 -10.01 19.00 11.33
CA THR A 388 -10.69 19.63 12.45
C THR A 388 -12.03 18.93 12.64
N THR A 389 -12.27 18.35 13.80
CA THR A 389 -13.54 17.68 14.11
C THR A 389 -14.37 18.57 15.03
N LEU A 390 -15.64 18.74 14.69
CA LEU A 390 -16.63 19.38 15.56
C LEU A 390 -17.89 18.52 15.63
N ARG A 391 -18.64 18.66 16.71
CA ARG A 391 -19.89 17.95 16.89
C ARG A 391 -21.04 18.95 16.99
N ILE A 392 -22.06 18.76 16.19
CA ILE A 392 -23.25 19.57 16.16
C ILE A 392 -24.47 18.73 16.56
N ASN A 393 -25.59 19.41 16.90
CA ASN A 393 -26.85 18.71 17.05
C ASN A 393 -27.29 18.10 15.72
N PRO A 394 -27.62 16.78 15.65
CA PRO A 394 -28.04 16.12 14.41
C PRO A 394 -29.18 16.80 13.68
N GLU A 395 -30.10 17.46 14.42
CA GLU A 395 -31.20 18.23 13.81
C GLU A 395 -30.70 19.40 12.94
N LYS A 396 -29.50 19.94 13.22
CA LYS A 396 -28.87 21.03 12.48
C LYS A 396 -28.14 20.60 11.22
N ILE A 397 -27.95 19.30 10.98
CA ILE A 397 -27.27 18.77 9.79
C ILE A 397 -27.90 19.34 8.52
N ARG A 398 -29.23 19.45 8.47
CA ARG A 398 -29.97 20.00 7.33
C ARG A 398 -29.65 21.46 7.07
N ASP A 399 -29.40 22.26 8.11
CA ASP A 399 -29.07 23.68 8.02
C ASP A 399 -27.66 23.85 7.45
N VAL A 400 -26.68 22.99 7.88
CA VAL A 400 -25.30 22.98 7.36
C VAL A 400 -25.25 22.51 5.89
N ILE A 401 -26.04 21.50 5.53
CA ILE A 401 -26.11 21.03 4.15
C ILE A 401 -26.79 22.07 3.27
N GLY A 402 -27.88 22.68 3.76
CA GLY A 402 -28.71 23.61 3.02
C GLY A 402 -29.56 22.93 1.95
N LYS A 403 -30.50 23.65 1.35
CA LYS A 403 -31.43 23.12 0.33
C LYS A 403 -30.63 22.64 -0.90
N GLY A 404 -30.67 21.33 -1.18
CA GLY A 404 -29.93 20.72 -2.28
C GLY A 404 -28.41 20.83 -2.16
N GLY A 405 -27.87 21.02 -0.94
CA GLY A 405 -26.43 21.08 -0.68
C GLY A 405 -25.77 22.42 -0.96
N VAL A 406 -26.54 23.50 -1.16
CA VAL A 406 -26.00 24.82 -1.53
C VAL A 406 -25.08 25.39 -0.45
N THR A 407 -25.44 25.28 0.83
CA THR A 407 -24.68 25.88 1.92
C THR A 407 -23.33 25.18 2.10
N ILE A 408 -23.30 23.86 2.14
CA ILE A 408 -22.06 23.11 2.31
C ILE A 408 -21.13 23.28 1.12
N ARG A 409 -21.67 23.33 -0.12
CA ARG A 409 -20.86 23.60 -1.31
C ARG A 409 -20.25 24.99 -1.28
N ALA A 410 -21.00 26.01 -0.91
CA ALA A 410 -20.49 27.38 -0.79
C ALA A 410 -19.35 27.46 0.23
N ILE A 411 -19.50 26.84 1.40
CA ILE A 411 -18.42 26.80 2.40
C ILE A 411 -17.18 26.08 1.82
N THR A 412 -17.35 24.93 1.19
CA THR A 412 -16.27 24.13 0.62
C THR A 412 -15.52 24.87 -0.48
N GLU A 413 -16.24 25.52 -1.41
CA GLU A 413 -15.67 26.25 -2.53
C GLU A 413 -14.92 27.52 -2.09
N GLU A 414 -15.52 28.29 -1.17
CA GLU A 414 -14.94 29.56 -0.71
C GLU A 414 -13.73 29.36 0.21
N THR A 415 -13.71 28.28 1.01
CA THR A 415 -12.61 27.99 1.93
C THR A 415 -11.59 27.03 1.36
N GLY A 416 -11.88 26.32 0.26
CA GLY A 416 -11.01 25.29 -0.29
C GLY A 416 -10.86 24.06 0.61
N THR A 417 -11.85 23.81 1.50
CA THR A 417 -11.84 22.67 2.44
C THR A 417 -12.69 21.51 1.95
N THR A 418 -12.48 20.32 2.49
CA THR A 418 -13.37 19.18 2.31
C THR A 418 -14.14 18.95 3.62
N ILE A 419 -15.47 18.85 3.54
CA ILE A 419 -16.34 18.69 4.72
C ILE A 419 -17.11 17.39 4.60
N ASP A 420 -17.01 16.54 5.63
CA ASP A 420 -17.75 15.29 5.78
C ASP A 420 -18.65 15.39 7.01
N ILE A 421 -19.91 14.99 6.86
CA ILE A 421 -20.93 15.07 7.92
C ILE A 421 -21.48 13.66 8.14
N ALA A 422 -21.35 13.16 9.37
CA ALA A 422 -21.94 11.90 9.79
C ALA A 422 -23.34 12.11 10.39
N ASP A 423 -24.18 11.07 10.35
CA ASP A 423 -25.56 11.13 10.82
C ASP A 423 -25.69 11.41 12.35
N ASP A 424 -24.63 11.16 13.11
CA ASP A 424 -24.56 11.43 14.55
C ASP A 424 -24.22 12.90 14.88
N GLY A 425 -24.08 13.76 13.87
CA GLY A 425 -23.71 15.17 14.01
C GLY A 425 -22.21 15.44 14.08
N THR A 426 -21.38 14.44 13.89
CA THR A 426 -19.93 14.63 13.78
C THR A 426 -19.58 15.21 12.41
N ILE A 427 -18.89 16.35 12.39
CA ILE A 427 -18.38 17.00 11.18
C ILE A 427 -16.86 16.95 11.18
N LYS A 428 -16.29 16.44 10.11
CA LYS A 428 -14.84 16.44 9.84
C LYS A 428 -14.55 17.44 8.73
N ILE A 429 -13.70 18.42 9.02
CA ILE A 429 -13.22 19.42 8.07
C ILE A 429 -11.77 19.10 7.76
N ALA A 430 -11.49 18.72 6.53
CA ALA A 430 -10.12 18.50 6.05
C ALA A 430 -9.61 19.75 5.32
N SER A 431 -8.45 20.26 5.72
CA SER A 431 -7.82 21.43 5.11
C SER A 431 -6.29 21.32 5.15
N VAL A 432 -5.64 21.70 4.06
CA VAL A 432 -4.18 21.88 4.03
C VAL A 432 -3.77 23.17 4.72
N ASN A 433 -4.61 24.21 4.66
CA ASN A 433 -4.38 25.50 5.32
C ASN A 433 -5.19 25.58 6.61
N LYS A 434 -4.51 25.86 7.74
CA LYS A 434 -5.14 25.99 9.06
C LYS A 434 -6.19 27.09 9.07
N GLU A 435 -5.88 28.25 8.50
CA GLU A 435 -6.80 29.41 8.49
C GLU A 435 -8.10 29.07 7.72
N ALA A 436 -7.98 28.35 6.61
CA ALA A 436 -9.14 27.88 5.84
C ALA A 436 -10.00 26.88 6.63
N GLY A 437 -9.36 25.98 7.37
CA GLY A 437 -10.06 25.03 8.26
C GLY A 437 -10.79 25.74 9.42
N ASP A 438 -10.15 26.72 10.03
CA ASP A 438 -10.73 27.53 11.13
C ASP A 438 -11.91 28.38 10.60
N GLU A 439 -11.80 28.94 9.40
CA GLU A 439 -12.87 29.69 8.76
C GLU A 439 -14.09 28.79 8.43
N ALA A 440 -13.85 27.63 7.84
CA ALA A 440 -14.93 26.65 7.60
C ALA A 440 -15.63 26.25 8.91
N ARG A 441 -14.85 25.97 9.96
CA ARG A 441 -15.36 25.66 11.30
C ARG A 441 -16.22 26.81 11.83
N ARG A 442 -15.71 28.04 11.80
CA ARG A 442 -16.41 29.23 12.26
C ARG A 442 -17.75 29.41 11.57
N ARG A 443 -17.83 29.20 10.24
CA ARG A 443 -19.09 29.29 9.48
C ARG A 443 -20.09 28.23 9.88
N ILE A 444 -19.62 27.00 10.09
CA ILE A 444 -20.51 25.91 10.56
C ILE A 444 -21.03 26.20 11.98
N GLU A 445 -20.15 26.65 12.88
CA GLU A 445 -20.55 27.05 14.25
C GLU A 445 -21.59 28.19 14.22
N GLN A 446 -21.46 29.17 13.34
CA GLN A 446 -22.44 30.25 13.18
C GLN A 446 -23.81 29.74 12.66
N ILE A 447 -23.82 28.80 11.72
CA ILE A 447 -25.07 28.21 11.18
C ILE A 447 -25.77 27.36 12.24
N THR A 448 -24.99 26.69 13.08
CA THR A 448 -25.48 25.73 14.08
C THR A 448 -25.72 26.35 15.45
N ALA A 449 -25.28 27.60 15.66
CA ALA A 449 -25.48 28.31 16.91
C ALA A 449 -26.96 28.43 17.25
N ASP A 450 -27.29 28.13 18.49
CA ASP A 450 -28.60 28.40 19.02
C ASP A 450 -28.67 29.80 19.65
N VAL A 451 -29.80 30.45 19.52
CA VAL A 451 -30.05 31.75 20.17
C VAL A 451 -30.25 31.53 21.65
N GLU A 452 -29.44 32.18 22.49
CA GLU A 452 -29.54 32.05 23.95
C GLU A 452 -30.18 33.28 24.56
N VAL A 453 -31.10 33.04 25.49
CA VAL A 453 -31.75 34.11 26.27
C VAL A 453 -30.72 34.81 27.17
N GLY A 454 -30.73 36.13 27.13
CA GLY A 454 -29.80 36.98 27.88
C GLY A 454 -28.49 37.33 27.13
N GLN A 455 -28.19 36.66 26.03
CA GLN A 455 -26.97 36.91 25.21
C GLN A 455 -27.16 38.17 24.34
N ILE A 456 -26.07 38.86 24.07
CA ILE A 456 -26.02 40.06 23.24
C ILE A 456 -25.46 39.64 21.86
N TYR A 457 -26.18 40.03 20.80
CA TYR A 457 -25.78 39.82 19.41
C TYR A 457 -25.64 41.16 18.70
N GLU A 458 -24.76 41.24 17.73
CA GLU A 458 -24.70 42.33 16.76
C GLU A 458 -25.43 41.84 15.50
N GLY A 459 -26.56 42.50 15.18
CA GLY A 459 -27.40 42.08 14.08
C GLY A 459 -27.73 43.20 13.13
N LYS A 460 -28.10 42.84 11.90
CA LYS A 460 -28.48 43.78 10.85
C LYS A 460 -30.00 43.96 10.81
N VAL A 461 -30.47 45.22 10.81
CA VAL A 461 -31.89 45.54 10.61
C VAL A 461 -32.33 45.18 9.19
N VAL A 462 -33.22 44.22 9.05
CA VAL A 462 -33.66 43.72 7.73
C VAL A 462 -35.05 44.24 7.34
N ARG A 463 -35.87 44.62 8.33
CA ARG A 463 -37.23 45.17 8.07
C ARG A 463 -37.68 46.03 9.25
N ILE A 464 -38.35 47.13 8.92
CA ILE A 464 -38.96 48.04 9.86
C ILE A 464 -40.48 48.00 9.70
N MET A 465 -41.23 47.98 10.83
CA MET A 465 -42.65 48.01 10.94
C MET A 465 -43.08 49.07 11.98
N ASP A 466 -44.31 49.52 11.98
CA ASP A 466 -44.79 50.53 12.95
C ASP A 466 -44.63 50.15 14.41
N PHE A 467 -44.65 48.83 14.71
CA PHE A 467 -44.50 48.27 16.07
C PHE A 467 -43.10 47.86 16.47
N GLY A 468 -42.12 47.90 15.56
CA GLY A 468 -40.76 47.49 15.83
C GLY A 468 -39.90 47.18 14.62
N ALA A 469 -38.66 46.73 14.82
CA ALA A 469 -37.71 46.35 13.80
C ALA A 469 -37.37 44.84 13.89
N PHE A 470 -37.20 44.20 12.73
CA PHE A 470 -36.66 42.85 12.66
C PHE A 470 -35.15 42.94 12.40
N VAL A 471 -34.41 42.21 13.22
CA VAL A 471 -32.95 42.19 13.23
C VAL A 471 -32.49 40.76 13.03
N THR A 472 -31.68 40.52 11.98
CA THR A 472 -31.04 39.22 11.78
C THR A 472 -29.84 39.11 12.74
N ILE A 473 -29.93 38.24 13.73
CA ILE A 473 -28.92 38.04 14.79
C ILE A 473 -27.97 36.88 14.49
N LEU A 474 -28.45 35.86 13.77
CA LEU A 474 -27.67 34.75 13.24
C LEU A 474 -28.17 34.39 11.83
N PRO A 475 -27.39 33.70 10.99
CA PRO A 475 -27.85 33.28 9.67
C PRO A 475 -29.19 32.55 9.70
N GLY A 476 -30.21 33.12 9.04
CA GLY A 476 -31.56 32.56 9.00
C GLY A 476 -32.39 32.72 10.32
N ARG A 477 -31.92 33.51 11.28
CA ARG A 477 -32.59 33.76 12.55
C ARG A 477 -32.85 35.26 12.77
N ASP A 478 -34.07 35.67 12.60
CA ASP A 478 -34.51 37.04 12.84
C ASP A 478 -35.18 37.16 14.23
N GLY A 479 -34.85 38.21 14.95
CA GLY A 479 -35.54 38.60 16.15
C GLY A 479 -36.23 39.94 16.01
N MET A 480 -37.22 40.20 16.81
CA MET A 480 -38.02 41.42 16.79
C MET A 480 -37.67 42.32 17.97
N VAL A 481 -37.22 43.53 17.68
CA VAL A 481 -37.07 44.63 18.64
C VAL A 481 -38.37 45.43 18.62
N HIS A 482 -39.17 45.31 19.69
CA HIS A 482 -40.39 46.11 19.80
C HIS A 482 -40.04 47.60 19.98
N ILE A 483 -40.86 48.51 19.47
CA ILE A 483 -40.65 49.98 19.54
C ILE A 483 -40.26 50.46 20.96
N SER A 484 -40.86 49.84 22.01
CA SER A 484 -40.55 50.16 23.40
C SER A 484 -39.22 49.64 23.90
N GLN A 485 -38.49 48.85 23.10
CA GLN A 485 -37.21 48.21 23.43
C GLN A 485 -36.02 48.77 22.63
N ILE A 486 -36.23 49.82 21.80
CA ILE A 486 -35.20 50.45 20.97
C ILE A 486 -34.27 51.29 21.83
N CYS A 487 -34.80 52.17 22.67
CA CYS A 487 -34.02 52.99 23.59
C CYS A 487 -34.80 53.26 24.89
N GLU A 488 -34.17 53.94 25.86
CA GLU A 488 -34.80 54.29 27.13
C GLU A 488 -35.92 55.31 26.97
N GLU A 489 -35.78 56.21 26.00
CA GLU A 489 -36.77 57.23 25.68
C GLU A 489 -37.93 56.67 24.85
N ARG A 490 -39.10 57.32 24.96
CA ARG A 490 -40.28 56.92 24.18
C ARG A 490 -40.08 57.31 22.70
N VAL A 491 -39.95 56.35 21.82
CA VAL A 491 -39.85 56.52 20.36
C VAL A 491 -41.25 56.67 19.78
N GLN A 492 -41.46 57.65 18.93
CA GLN A 492 -42.77 57.86 18.23
C GLN A 492 -42.88 56.98 16.99
N ASN A 493 -41.82 56.97 16.17
CA ASN A 493 -41.73 56.13 14.99
C ASN A 493 -40.39 55.34 15.00
N VAL A 494 -40.42 54.08 14.62
CA VAL A 494 -39.20 53.21 14.58
C VAL A 494 -38.17 53.77 13.63
N SER A 495 -38.59 54.37 12.53
CA SER A 495 -37.73 54.99 11.50
C SER A 495 -36.95 56.23 11.98
N ASP A 496 -37.36 56.82 13.13
CA ASP A 496 -36.62 57.96 13.70
C ASP A 496 -35.27 57.54 14.33
N LYS A 497 -35.12 56.25 14.65
CA LYS A 497 -33.94 55.71 15.35
C LYS A 497 -33.25 54.58 14.60
N LEU A 498 -33.90 53.89 13.68
CA LEU A 498 -33.35 52.75 12.93
C LEU A 498 -33.67 52.83 11.46
N ALA A 499 -32.69 52.48 10.62
CA ALA A 499 -32.85 52.30 9.18
C ALA A 499 -32.61 50.84 8.76
N VAL A 500 -33.26 50.41 7.69
CA VAL A 500 -32.98 49.08 7.12
C VAL A 500 -31.52 49.07 6.62
N GLY A 501 -30.76 48.11 7.08
CA GLY A 501 -29.32 47.97 6.81
C GLY A 501 -28.42 48.33 7.98
N ASP A 502 -28.94 48.99 9.04
CA ASP A 502 -28.16 49.34 10.22
C ASP A 502 -27.70 48.08 11.00
N PHE A 503 -26.48 48.14 11.53
CA PHE A 503 -25.95 47.15 12.47
C PHE A 503 -26.21 47.62 13.92
N VAL A 504 -26.88 46.82 14.69
CA VAL A 504 -27.31 47.17 16.06
C VAL A 504 -26.97 46.06 17.03
N LYS A 505 -26.57 46.43 18.25
CA LYS A 505 -26.44 45.47 19.35
C LYS A 505 -27.78 45.21 19.99
N VAL A 506 -28.15 43.94 20.10
CA VAL A 506 -29.44 43.51 20.65
C VAL A 506 -29.23 42.41 21.66
N LYS A 507 -29.96 42.47 22.77
CA LYS A 507 -29.98 41.43 23.80
C LYS A 507 -31.24 40.60 23.63
N VAL A 508 -31.13 39.29 23.70
CA VAL A 508 -32.26 38.36 23.65
C VAL A 508 -33.00 38.40 25.00
N LEU A 509 -34.26 38.81 24.99
CA LEU A 509 -35.10 38.85 26.16
C LEU A 509 -35.81 37.51 26.40
N GLU A 510 -36.36 36.92 25.35
CA GLU A 510 -37.22 35.75 25.41
C GLU A 510 -37.25 35.04 24.05
N ILE A 511 -37.41 33.72 24.09
CA ILE A 511 -37.71 32.90 22.91
C ILE A 511 -39.04 32.22 23.20
N ASP A 512 -40.10 32.52 22.42
CA ASP A 512 -41.42 31.95 22.64
C ASP A 512 -41.49 30.47 22.18
N LYS A 513 -42.61 29.79 22.53
CA LYS A 513 -42.87 28.39 22.17
C LYS A 513 -42.91 28.12 20.66
N GLN A 514 -43.02 29.18 19.84
CA GLN A 514 -43.00 29.11 18.37
C GLN A 514 -41.64 29.45 17.79
N GLY A 515 -40.59 29.62 18.63
CA GLY A 515 -39.23 29.93 18.23
C GLY A 515 -39.00 31.39 17.82
N ARG A 516 -39.96 32.31 18.11
CA ARG A 516 -39.82 33.74 17.81
C ARG A 516 -38.97 34.41 18.89
N VAL A 517 -37.95 35.15 18.47
CA VAL A 517 -36.98 35.80 19.35
C VAL A 517 -37.39 37.25 19.61
N ARG A 518 -37.51 37.62 20.88
CA ARG A 518 -37.70 39.01 21.33
C ARG A 518 -36.39 39.63 21.73
N LEU A 519 -36.13 40.81 21.20
CA LEU A 519 -34.86 41.51 21.37
C LEU A 519 -35.07 42.86 22.07
N SER A 520 -34.02 43.34 22.74
CA SER A 520 -33.95 44.70 23.30
C SER A 520 -32.58 45.33 22.96
N MET A 521 -32.60 46.63 22.67
CA MET A 521 -31.42 47.45 22.52
C MET A 521 -31.11 48.30 23.76
N LYS A 522 -31.99 48.25 24.77
CA LYS A 522 -31.84 49.06 25.99
C LYS A 522 -30.59 48.67 26.77
N GLY A 523 -29.82 49.68 27.17
CA GLY A 523 -28.60 49.51 27.95
C GLY A 523 -27.39 48.95 27.17
N LEU A 524 -27.44 48.97 25.83
CA LEU A 524 -26.39 48.41 24.96
C LEU A 524 -25.67 49.46 24.06
N SER A 525 -25.86 50.71 24.32
CA SER A 525 -25.23 51.82 23.57
C SER A 525 -23.72 51.91 23.77
#